data_4b4a2fbf4294b242eb0531aa34cf0e55
#
_entry.id   4b4a2fbf4294b242eb0531aa34cf0e55
#
_cell.length_a   1.000
_cell.length_b   1.000
_cell.length_c   1.000
_cell.angle_alpha   90.00
_cell.angle_beta   90.00
_cell.angle_gamma   90.00
#
_symmetry.space_group_name_H-M   'P 1'
#
loop_
_entity.id
_entity.type
_entity.pdbx_description
1 polymer ?
#
loop_
_entity_poly.entity_id
_entity_poly.type
_entity_poly.pdbx_seq_one_letter_code
_entity_poly.pdbx_strand_id
1 'polypeptide(L)'
;MARRQEQYTIEGGRDNGKTFLLTEMPADQAEQFAWKAISAAARGGLNVPAEMAGSGFAGLAQMGFNMLMSIGFDDLQPLLYEMMRCVVLVPDPSKPSVTRPIDSEDIEEASTYFMLRAEVFKLHVGFSKAAEN
;
A
#
# COMPACT_ATOMS: atom_id res chain seq x y z
N MET A 1 17.51 -11.45 -4.28
CA MET A 1 17.42 -10.05 -3.85
C MET A 1 16.27 -9.88 -2.88
N ALA A 2 16.55 -9.19 -1.80
CA ALA A 2 15.52 -8.92 -0.81
C ALA A 2 14.54 -7.87 -1.32
N ARG A 3 13.27 -8.04 -0.98
CA ARG A 3 12.26 -7.02 -1.24
C ARG A 3 12.51 -5.81 -0.36
N ARG A 4 12.11 -4.65 -0.84
CA ARG A 4 12.29 -3.40 -0.08
C ARG A 4 11.33 -3.36 1.08
N GLN A 5 11.82 -2.82 2.19
CA GLN A 5 11.08 -2.76 3.44
C GLN A 5 11.18 -1.36 4.03
N GLU A 6 10.14 -0.98 4.75
CA GLU A 6 10.10 0.28 5.48
C GLU A 6 9.45 0.05 6.84
N GLN A 7 10.08 0.60 7.87
CA GLN A 7 9.49 0.57 9.21
C GLN A 7 8.70 1.86 9.41
N TYR A 8 7.48 1.72 9.91
CA TYR A 8 6.57 2.86 10.09
C TYR A 8 6.01 2.85 11.49
N THR A 9 6.13 3.97 12.19
CA THR A 9 5.64 4.15 13.55
C THR A 9 4.50 5.16 13.55
N ILE A 10 3.39 4.79 14.19
CA ILE A 10 2.22 5.68 14.27
C ILE A 10 2.50 6.78 15.29
N GLU A 11 2.20 8.01 14.91
CA GLU A 11 2.34 9.17 15.78
C GLU A 11 0.97 9.74 16.09
N GLY A 12 0.65 9.80 17.37
CA GLY A 12 -0.60 10.35 17.86
C GLY A 12 -1.74 9.36 17.91
N GLY A 13 -2.80 9.71 18.60
CA GLY A 13 -3.99 8.88 18.71
C GLY A 13 -3.80 7.67 19.61
N ARG A 14 -4.77 6.76 19.55
CA ARG A 14 -4.74 5.56 20.40
C ARG A 14 -3.68 4.56 19.97
N ASP A 15 -3.28 4.59 18.72
CA ASP A 15 -2.24 3.69 18.21
C ASP A 15 -0.84 4.30 18.27
N ASN A 16 -0.68 5.41 18.96
CA ASN A 16 0.61 6.09 19.08
C ASN A 16 1.71 5.14 19.55
N GLY A 17 2.84 5.16 18.85
CA GLY A 17 4.00 4.36 19.19
C GLY A 17 4.00 2.96 18.60
N LYS A 18 2.88 2.49 18.08
CA LYS A 18 2.84 1.18 17.43
C LYS A 18 3.66 1.21 16.15
N THR A 19 4.46 0.18 15.96
CA THR A 19 5.41 0.10 14.86
C THR A 19 5.09 -1.08 13.96
N PHE A 20 5.18 -0.85 12.66
CA PHE A 20 4.86 -1.84 11.63
C PHE A 20 6.02 -1.94 10.66
N LEU A 21 6.18 -3.12 10.07
CA LEU A 21 7.13 -3.32 8.98
C LEU A 21 6.34 -3.54 7.70
N LEU A 22 6.64 -2.72 6.70
CA LEU A 22 6.01 -2.79 5.39
C LEU A 22 7.01 -3.41 4.43
N THR A 23 6.57 -4.43 3.68
CA THR A 23 7.41 -5.10 2.69
C THR A 23 6.73 -5.00 1.34
N GLU A 24 7.47 -4.59 0.31
CA GLU A 24 6.88 -4.50 -1.02
C GLU A 24 6.43 -5.87 -1.53
N MET A 25 5.44 -5.85 -2.41
CA MET A 25 4.97 -7.07 -3.06
C MET A 25 6.06 -7.65 -3.96
N PRO A 26 6.07 -8.98 -4.18
CA PRO A 26 6.87 -9.54 -5.27
C PRO A 26 6.51 -8.85 -6.60
N ALA A 27 7.47 -8.74 -7.50
CA ALA A 27 7.29 -7.96 -8.73
C ALA A 27 6.08 -8.42 -9.56
N ASP A 28 5.84 -9.72 -9.66
CA ASP A 28 4.70 -10.25 -10.41
C ASP A 28 3.36 -9.90 -9.75
N GLN A 29 3.30 -9.93 -8.44
CA GLN A 29 2.10 -9.54 -7.70
C GLN A 29 1.87 -8.03 -7.79
N ALA A 30 2.95 -7.25 -7.71
CA ALA A 30 2.86 -5.79 -7.83
C ALA A 30 2.33 -5.39 -9.20
N GLU A 31 2.78 -6.05 -10.25
CA GLU A 31 2.27 -5.79 -11.60
C GLU A 31 0.78 -6.08 -11.68
N GLN A 32 0.35 -7.23 -11.17
CA GLN A 32 -1.07 -7.59 -11.20
C GLN A 32 -1.93 -6.63 -10.37
N PHE A 33 -1.41 -6.21 -9.23
CA PHE A 33 -2.09 -5.21 -8.41
C PHE A 33 -2.30 -3.92 -9.20
N ALA A 34 -1.26 -3.46 -9.90
CA ALA A 34 -1.35 -2.24 -10.69
C ALA A 34 -2.41 -2.38 -11.80
N TRP A 35 -2.44 -3.49 -12.51
CA TRP A 35 -3.43 -3.73 -13.55
C TRP A 35 -4.85 -3.78 -12.99
N LYS A 36 -5.05 -4.44 -11.86
CA LYS A 36 -6.35 -4.52 -11.20
C LYS A 36 -6.84 -3.12 -10.80
N ALA A 37 -5.94 -2.33 -10.20
CA ALA A 37 -6.29 -0.98 -9.75
C ALA A 37 -6.66 -0.07 -10.92
N ILE A 38 -5.87 -0.10 -11.98
CA ILE A 38 -6.12 0.71 -13.18
C ILE A 38 -7.44 0.29 -13.84
N SER A 39 -7.66 -1.00 -14.01
CA SER A 39 -8.89 -1.52 -14.61
C SER A 39 -10.11 -1.14 -13.80
N ALA A 40 -10.04 -1.26 -12.48
CA ALA A 40 -11.14 -0.92 -11.60
C ALA A 40 -11.43 0.58 -11.60
N ALA A 41 -10.39 1.41 -11.65
CA ALA A 41 -10.55 2.86 -11.74
C ALA A 41 -11.24 3.25 -13.05
N ALA A 42 -10.87 2.60 -14.15
CA ALA A 42 -11.50 2.84 -15.44
C ALA A 42 -12.97 2.46 -15.43
N ARG A 43 -13.32 1.32 -14.81
CA ARG A 43 -14.71 0.92 -14.65
C ARG A 43 -15.51 1.90 -13.79
N GLY A 44 -14.84 2.52 -12.83
CA GLY A 44 -15.45 3.54 -11.97
C GLY A 44 -15.62 4.90 -12.63
N GLY A 45 -15.21 5.03 -13.88
CA GLY A 45 -15.40 6.25 -14.65
C GLY A 45 -14.16 7.12 -14.80
N LEU A 46 -13.02 6.71 -14.22
CA LEU A 46 -11.80 7.46 -14.36
C LEU A 46 -11.25 7.29 -15.77
N ASN A 47 -10.90 8.41 -16.42
CA ASN A 47 -10.27 8.36 -17.72
C ASN A 47 -8.78 8.01 -17.55
N VAL A 48 -8.41 6.81 -17.99
CA VAL A 48 -7.03 6.32 -17.87
C VAL A 48 -6.38 6.32 -19.25
N PRO A 49 -5.42 7.22 -19.51
CA PRO A 49 -4.68 7.19 -20.77
C PRO A 49 -3.92 5.87 -20.94
N ALA A 50 -3.85 5.40 -22.18
CA ALA A 50 -3.19 4.12 -22.47
C ALA A 50 -1.72 4.10 -22.04
N GLU A 51 -1.04 5.24 -22.15
CA GLU A 51 0.36 5.36 -21.72
C GLU A 51 0.52 5.08 -20.22
N MET A 52 -0.42 5.54 -19.41
CA MET A 52 -0.38 5.31 -17.98
C MET A 52 -0.63 3.85 -17.63
N ALA A 53 -1.59 3.23 -18.33
CA ALA A 53 -1.89 1.82 -18.10
C ALA A 53 -0.67 0.94 -18.37
N GLY A 54 0.11 1.29 -19.40
CA GLY A 54 1.32 0.55 -19.75
C GLY A 54 2.48 0.76 -18.78
N SER A 55 2.38 1.74 -17.89
CA SER A 55 3.47 2.09 -16.97
C SER A 55 3.37 1.40 -15.59
N GLY A 56 2.31 0.63 -15.34
CA GLY A 56 2.13 -0.06 -14.06
C GLY A 56 2.10 0.89 -12.87
N PHE A 57 2.97 0.68 -11.87
CA PHE A 57 3.01 1.54 -10.69
C PHE A 57 3.44 2.98 -11.01
N ALA A 58 4.22 3.21 -12.06
CA ALA A 58 4.54 4.58 -12.47
C ALA A 58 3.26 5.32 -12.89
N GLY A 59 2.36 4.65 -13.60
CA GLY A 59 1.06 5.19 -13.92
C GLY A 59 0.23 5.48 -12.68
N LEU A 60 0.21 4.56 -11.73
CA LEU A 60 -0.47 4.77 -10.46
C LEU A 60 0.12 5.95 -9.70
N ALA A 61 1.45 6.11 -9.73
CA ALA A 61 2.10 7.23 -9.07
C ALA A 61 1.65 8.57 -9.63
N GLN A 62 1.51 8.66 -10.94
CA GLN A 62 1.06 9.88 -11.59
C GLN A 62 -0.39 10.22 -11.25
N MET A 63 -1.22 9.20 -11.12
CA MET A 63 -2.63 9.39 -10.79
C MET A 63 -2.86 9.64 -9.30
N GLY A 64 -1.92 9.18 -8.47
CA GLY A 64 -1.96 9.36 -7.03
C GLY A 64 -2.90 8.39 -6.30
N PHE A 65 -2.75 8.37 -4.98
CA PHE A 65 -3.57 7.49 -4.15
C PHE A 65 -5.07 7.78 -4.30
N ASN A 66 -5.40 9.03 -4.59
CA ASN A 66 -6.80 9.47 -4.69
C ASN A 66 -7.59 8.78 -5.80
N MET A 67 -6.90 8.21 -6.80
CA MET A 67 -7.60 7.49 -7.84
C MET A 67 -8.37 6.28 -7.31
N LEU A 68 -7.94 5.74 -6.18
CA LEU A 68 -8.64 4.63 -5.54
C LEU A 68 -10.05 5.02 -5.11
N MET A 69 -10.29 6.31 -4.92
CA MET A 69 -11.61 6.81 -4.55
C MET A 69 -12.65 6.66 -5.68
N SER A 70 -12.20 6.49 -6.92
CA SER A 70 -13.10 6.27 -8.05
C SER A 70 -13.53 4.82 -8.20
N ILE A 71 -12.90 3.91 -7.45
CA ILE A 71 -13.14 2.48 -7.56
C ILE A 71 -14.34 2.08 -6.69
N GLY A 72 -15.27 1.32 -7.29
CA GLY A 72 -16.39 0.77 -6.52
C GLY A 72 -15.91 -0.19 -5.44
N PHE A 73 -16.63 -0.26 -4.33
CA PHE A 73 -16.16 -1.00 -3.15
C PHE A 73 -15.87 -2.49 -3.45
N ASP A 74 -16.70 -3.11 -4.28
CA ASP A 74 -16.51 -4.54 -4.60
C ASP A 74 -15.18 -4.79 -5.31
N ASP A 75 -14.74 -3.85 -6.13
CA ASP A 75 -13.44 -3.93 -6.80
C ASP A 75 -12.30 -3.47 -5.89
N LEU A 76 -12.60 -2.53 -4.99
CA LEU A 76 -11.59 -1.96 -4.09
C LEU A 76 -11.21 -2.92 -2.97
N GLN A 77 -12.17 -3.67 -2.44
CA GLN A 77 -11.95 -4.50 -1.26
C GLN A 77 -10.79 -5.49 -1.42
N PRO A 78 -10.68 -6.25 -2.53
CA PRO A 78 -9.53 -7.14 -2.70
C PRO A 78 -8.20 -6.39 -2.74
N LEU A 79 -8.18 -5.18 -3.29
CA LEU A 79 -6.98 -4.37 -3.34
C LEU A 79 -6.56 -3.90 -1.94
N LEU A 80 -7.54 -3.55 -1.11
CA LEU A 80 -7.27 -3.17 0.28
C LEU A 80 -6.65 -4.33 1.06
N TYR A 81 -7.14 -5.54 0.85
CA TYR A 81 -6.57 -6.72 1.46
C TYR A 81 -5.13 -6.97 1.01
N GLU A 82 -4.87 -6.85 -0.28
CA GLU A 82 -3.52 -7.04 -0.82
C GLU A 82 -2.53 -6.05 -0.21
N MET A 83 -2.95 -4.80 -0.03
CA MET A 83 -2.09 -3.80 0.62
C MET A 83 -1.77 -4.16 2.06
N MET A 84 -2.76 -4.63 2.82
CA MET A 84 -2.53 -4.99 4.22
C MET A 84 -1.67 -6.25 4.37
N ARG A 85 -1.63 -7.10 3.37
CA ARG A 85 -0.73 -8.26 3.40
C ARG A 85 0.74 -7.87 3.33
N CYS A 86 1.03 -6.62 2.97
CA CYS A 86 2.39 -6.09 2.99
C CYS A 86 2.83 -5.65 4.40
N VAL A 87 1.94 -5.68 5.38
CA VAL A 87 2.16 -5.07 6.70
C VAL A 87 2.18 -6.13 7.79
N VAL A 88 3.22 -6.12 8.61
CA VAL A 88 3.26 -6.93 9.84
C VAL A 88 3.56 -6.02 11.01
N LEU A 89 3.22 -6.49 12.22
CA LEU A 89 3.47 -5.73 13.44
C LEU A 89 4.88 -6.00 13.95
N VAL A 90 5.54 -4.97 14.45
CA VAL A 90 6.79 -5.06 15.19
C VAL A 90 6.43 -4.83 16.66
N PRO A 91 6.24 -5.91 17.46
CA PRO A 91 5.77 -5.75 18.85
C PRO A 91 6.71 -4.95 19.73
N ASP A 92 8.01 -5.08 19.50
CA ASP A 92 9.04 -4.37 20.26
C ASP A 92 9.96 -3.63 19.28
N PRO A 93 9.83 -2.29 19.19
CA PRO A 93 10.68 -1.52 18.25
C PRO A 93 12.17 -1.65 18.50
N SER A 94 12.59 -2.04 19.72
CA SER A 94 14.01 -2.27 20.00
C SER A 94 14.51 -3.57 19.39
N LYS A 95 13.62 -4.42 18.93
CA LYS A 95 13.92 -5.70 18.26
C LYS A 95 13.19 -5.78 16.94
N PRO A 96 13.58 -4.96 15.94
CA PRO A 96 12.80 -4.83 14.70
C PRO A 96 12.78 -6.08 13.82
N SER A 97 13.65 -7.04 14.08
CA SER A 97 13.63 -8.31 13.33
C SER A 97 12.54 -9.26 13.80
N VAL A 98 11.94 -8.99 14.97
CA VAL A 98 10.85 -9.81 15.49
C VAL A 98 9.53 -9.22 15.06
N THR A 99 8.80 -9.95 14.21
CA THR A 99 7.52 -9.49 13.66
C THR A 99 6.46 -10.56 13.82
N ARG A 100 5.20 -10.16 13.74
CA ARG A 100 4.08 -11.09 13.70
C ARG A 100 2.93 -10.50 12.88
N PRO A 101 2.02 -11.35 12.37
CA PRO A 101 0.85 -10.84 11.66
C PRO A 101 0.01 -9.94 12.57
N ILE A 102 -0.68 -8.99 11.94
CA ILE A 102 -1.59 -8.08 12.65
C ILE A 102 -2.84 -8.83 13.04
N ASP A 103 -3.24 -8.69 14.30
CA ASP A 103 -4.52 -9.15 14.83
C ASP A 103 -5.49 -7.95 14.84
N SER A 104 -6.78 -8.24 14.81
CA SER A 104 -7.81 -7.19 14.80
C SER A 104 -7.73 -6.26 16.02
N GLU A 105 -7.17 -6.74 17.14
CA GLU A 105 -7.03 -5.93 18.35
C GLU A 105 -5.75 -5.10 18.40
N ASP A 106 -4.84 -5.32 17.46
CA ASP A 106 -3.57 -4.57 17.45
C ASP A 106 -3.77 -3.12 17.01
N ILE A 107 -4.80 -2.84 16.25
CA ILE A 107 -5.08 -1.51 15.73
C ILE A 107 -6.43 -1.05 16.29
N GLU A 108 -6.41 0.08 16.99
CA GLU A 108 -7.60 0.59 17.67
C GLU A 108 -8.35 1.66 16.89
N GLU A 109 -7.71 2.28 15.90
CA GLU A 109 -8.33 3.34 15.11
C GLU A 109 -8.39 3.00 13.63
N ALA A 110 -9.53 3.26 13.01
CA ALA A 110 -9.70 3.05 11.57
C ALA A 110 -8.70 3.89 10.77
N SER A 111 -8.39 5.10 11.25
CA SER A 111 -7.44 5.98 10.57
C SER A 111 -6.05 5.36 10.44
N THR A 112 -5.67 4.49 11.37
CA THR A 112 -4.39 3.79 11.29
C THR A 112 -4.33 2.88 10.06
N TYR A 113 -5.43 2.18 9.75
CA TYR A 113 -5.50 1.37 8.53
C TYR A 113 -5.34 2.22 7.27
N PHE A 114 -6.00 3.38 7.24
CA PHE A 114 -5.85 4.31 6.11
C PHE A 114 -4.41 4.75 5.93
N MET A 115 -3.74 5.11 7.04
CA MET A 115 -2.35 5.54 6.99
C MET A 115 -1.42 4.42 6.53
N LEU A 116 -1.62 3.20 7.04
CA LEU A 116 -0.79 2.06 6.65
C LEU A 116 -0.94 1.75 5.16
N ARG A 117 -2.16 1.77 4.64
CA ARG A 117 -2.38 1.54 3.21
C ARG A 117 -1.75 2.62 2.35
N ALA A 118 -1.83 3.88 2.79
CA ALA A 118 -1.19 4.97 2.07
C ALA A 118 0.33 4.79 2.06
N GLU A 119 0.92 4.35 3.17
CA GLU A 119 2.36 4.10 3.24
C GLU A 119 2.78 2.91 2.38
N VAL A 120 1.96 1.85 2.32
CA VAL A 120 2.21 0.73 1.41
C VAL A 120 2.23 1.21 -0.03
N PHE A 121 1.25 2.03 -0.41
CA PHE A 121 1.18 2.61 -1.75
C PHE A 121 2.44 3.44 -2.05
N LYS A 122 2.84 4.29 -1.11
CA LYS A 122 4.04 5.12 -1.27
C LYS A 122 5.30 4.28 -1.41
N LEU A 123 5.39 3.18 -0.68
CA LEU A 123 6.54 2.28 -0.75
C LEU A 123 6.75 1.79 -2.19
N HIS A 124 5.68 1.42 -2.86
CA HIS A 124 5.78 0.93 -4.23
C HIS A 124 6.05 2.04 -5.25
N VAL A 125 5.29 3.13 -5.19
CA VAL A 125 5.43 4.21 -6.18
C VAL A 125 6.65 5.07 -5.90
N GLY A 126 7.07 5.20 -4.64
CA GLY A 126 8.25 5.98 -4.28
C GLY A 126 9.51 5.43 -4.90
N PHE A 127 9.64 4.11 -4.95
CA PHE A 127 10.79 3.47 -5.57
C PHE A 127 10.78 3.60 -7.08
N SER A 128 9.60 3.60 -7.70
CA SER A 128 9.48 3.87 -9.12
C SER A 128 9.97 5.27 -9.46
N LYS A 129 9.61 6.26 -8.63
CA LYS A 129 10.08 7.64 -8.80
C LYS A 129 11.58 7.76 -8.58
N ALA A 130 12.11 7.08 -7.57
CA ALA A 130 13.54 7.10 -7.28
C ALA A 130 14.34 6.50 -8.42
N ALA A 131 13.82 5.48 -9.08
CA ALA A 131 14.48 4.85 -10.21
C ALA A 131 14.53 5.75 -11.45
N GLU A 132 13.61 6.69 -11.58
CA GLU A 132 13.55 7.63 -12.68
C GLU A 132 14.54 8.80 -12.53
N ASN A 133 15.00 9.04 -11.33
CA ASN A 133 15.92 10.10 -11.00
C ASN A 133 17.35 9.59 -11.00
#